data_e5fc825e440373ae7a6d494d3cd1d009
#
_entry.id   e5fc825e440373ae7a6d494d3cd1d009
#
_cell.length_a   1.000
_cell.length_b   1.000
_cell.length_c   1.000
_cell.angle_alpha   90.00
_cell.angle_beta   90.00
_cell.angle_gamma   90.00
#
_symmetry.space_group_name_H-M   'P 1'
#
loop_
_entity.id
_entity.type
_entity.pdbx_description
1 polymer ?
#
loop_
_entity_poly.entity_id
_entity_poly.type
_entity_poly.pdbx_seq_one_letter_code
_entity_poly.pdbx_strand_id
1 'polypeptide(L)'
;YFLAIPFLFLSFSFFANSQTIDESVSRGLANSSVLSAASLEWASLREKLNQSSAGKEITGTLKSSFSEIYSGTSGDYNDSFSNSITATLSKKLYDGGVSKASEKINRLKIDQKSLQIKLLEQDVILKIINLHLDVFLSKKIRELREQNIIRAKEQVDANKARYLAGAINRTVLAESEARLARAFSQLIEAGVNQTNSIEGDISLVGEHPGMLTIPSEILALPTDEKTAIK
;
A
#
# COMPACT_ATOMS: atom_id res chain seq x y z
N TYR A 1 -35.62 33.33 -36.98
CA TYR A 1 -34.56 32.30 -37.15
C TYR A 1 -34.26 31.69 -35.76
N PHE A 2 -34.86 30.53 -35.48
CA PHE A 2 -34.58 29.74 -34.27
C PHE A 2 -33.42 28.79 -34.60
N LEU A 3 -32.26 28.98 -33.96
CA LEU A 3 -31.15 28.06 -34.05
C LEU A 3 -31.35 26.93 -33.05
N ALA A 4 -31.67 25.73 -33.53
CA ALA A 4 -31.71 24.50 -32.73
C ALA A 4 -30.29 23.99 -32.57
N ILE A 5 -29.76 24.00 -31.33
CA ILE A 5 -28.51 23.37 -30.96
C ILE A 5 -28.79 21.88 -30.72
N PRO A 6 -28.17 20.94 -31.45
CA PRO A 6 -28.30 19.51 -31.13
C PRO A 6 -27.50 19.19 -29.87
N PHE A 7 -28.23 18.77 -28.84
CA PHE A 7 -27.68 18.24 -27.61
C PHE A 7 -27.06 16.85 -27.91
N LEU A 8 -25.75 16.82 -28.08
CA LEU A 8 -25.02 15.57 -28.28
C LEU A 8 -25.00 14.78 -26.97
N PHE A 9 -25.87 13.80 -26.85
CA PHE A 9 -25.84 12.81 -25.76
C PHE A 9 -24.55 11.97 -25.94
N LEU A 10 -23.50 12.33 -25.22
CA LEU A 10 -22.33 11.46 -25.05
C LEU A 10 -22.75 10.30 -24.14
N SER A 11 -23.19 9.20 -24.74
CA SER A 11 -23.40 7.94 -24.03
C SER A 11 -22.05 7.44 -23.52
N PHE A 12 -21.75 7.73 -22.27
CA PHE A 12 -20.65 7.14 -21.54
C PHE A 12 -21.01 5.66 -21.33
N SER A 13 -20.54 4.82 -22.23
CA SER A 13 -20.63 3.36 -22.07
C SER A 13 -19.75 2.99 -20.89
N PHE A 14 -20.35 2.77 -19.72
CA PHE A 14 -19.71 2.06 -18.62
C PHE A 14 -19.47 0.63 -19.11
N PHE A 15 -18.30 0.39 -19.64
CA PHE A 15 -17.79 -0.97 -19.75
C PHE A 15 -17.64 -1.49 -18.33
N ALA A 16 -18.48 -2.43 -17.94
CA ALA A 16 -18.26 -3.24 -16.75
C ALA A 16 -17.00 -4.10 -17.02
N ASN A 17 -15.82 -3.50 -16.83
CA ASN A 17 -14.56 -4.22 -16.89
C ASN A 17 -14.57 -5.23 -15.75
N SER A 18 -14.54 -6.52 -16.07
CA SER A 18 -14.24 -7.55 -15.10
C SER A 18 -12.76 -7.39 -14.74
N GLN A 19 -12.51 -7.00 -13.51
CA GLN A 19 -11.16 -6.79 -13.00
C GLN A 19 -10.53 -8.14 -12.67
N THR A 20 -9.43 -8.46 -13.38
CA THR A 20 -8.65 -9.68 -13.11
C THR A 20 -7.64 -9.44 -11.98
N ILE A 21 -7.16 -10.52 -11.36
CA ILE A 21 -6.11 -10.46 -10.33
C ILE A 21 -4.86 -9.77 -10.90
N ASP A 22 -4.44 -10.09 -12.13
CA ASP A 22 -3.26 -9.51 -12.77
C ASP A 22 -3.39 -7.99 -12.95
N GLU A 23 -4.60 -7.53 -13.30
CA GLU A 23 -4.87 -6.09 -13.43
C GLU A 23 -4.83 -5.39 -12.06
N SER A 24 -5.40 -6.00 -11.02
CA SER A 24 -5.31 -5.49 -9.64
C SER A 24 -3.86 -5.43 -9.17
N VAL A 25 -3.05 -6.47 -9.45
CA VAL A 25 -1.63 -6.51 -9.10
C VAL A 25 -0.86 -5.40 -9.82
N SER A 26 -1.04 -5.25 -11.13
CA SER A 26 -0.32 -4.23 -11.90
C SER A 26 -0.64 -2.81 -11.43
N ARG A 27 -1.90 -2.51 -11.13
CA ARG A 27 -2.33 -1.21 -10.60
C ARG A 27 -1.84 -0.98 -9.17
N GLY A 28 -1.96 -1.97 -8.29
CA GLY A 28 -1.52 -1.88 -6.91
C GLY A 28 -0.01 -1.70 -6.79
N LEU A 29 0.80 -2.35 -7.65
CA LEU A 29 2.24 -2.11 -7.71
C LEU A 29 2.56 -0.68 -8.15
N ALA A 30 1.87 -0.17 -9.18
CA ALA A 30 2.07 1.19 -9.68
C ALA A 30 1.68 2.25 -8.62
N ASN A 31 0.67 1.97 -7.80
CA ASN A 31 0.14 2.89 -6.80
C ASN A 31 0.79 2.74 -5.42
N SER A 32 1.69 1.77 -5.23
CA SER A 32 2.31 1.48 -3.95
C SER A 32 3.28 2.58 -3.50
N SER A 33 2.86 3.37 -2.51
CA SER A 33 3.71 4.38 -1.87
C SER A 33 4.94 3.77 -1.18
N VAL A 34 4.83 2.53 -0.69
CA VAL A 34 5.91 1.80 -0.03
C VAL A 34 7.02 1.43 -1.02
N LEU A 35 6.66 0.97 -2.22
CA LEU A 35 7.63 0.69 -3.29
C LEU A 35 8.27 1.97 -3.82
N SER A 36 7.48 3.03 -3.98
CA SER A 36 7.99 4.35 -4.36
C SER A 36 9.01 4.88 -3.35
N ALA A 37 8.70 4.83 -2.05
CA ALA A 37 9.63 5.22 -0.99
C ALA A 37 10.92 4.39 -1.01
N ALA A 38 10.82 3.06 -1.18
CA ALA A 38 11.98 2.17 -1.25
C ALA A 38 12.87 2.44 -2.46
N SER A 39 12.28 2.80 -3.61
CA SER A 39 13.02 3.17 -4.82
C SER A 39 13.79 4.50 -4.68
N LEU A 40 13.18 5.49 -4.01
CA LEU A 40 13.83 6.77 -3.68
C LEU A 40 14.99 6.57 -2.69
N GLU A 41 14.82 5.67 -1.72
CA GLU A 41 15.89 5.33 -0.78
C GLU A 41 17.07 4.64 -1.50
N TRP A 42 16.80 3.74 -2.43
CA TRP A 42 17.82 3.13 -3.28
C TRP A 42 18.55 4.18 -4.14
N ALA A 43 17.82 5.13 -4.75
CA ALA A 43 18.41 6.23 -5.49
C ALA A 43 19.33 7.08 -4.60
N SER A 44 18.91 7.38 -3.37
CA SER A 44 19.72 8.08 -2.37
C SER A 44 21.04 7.34 -2.05
N LEU A 45 21.01 6.01 -1.95
CA LEU A 45 22.22 5.21 -1.73
C LEU A 45 23.18 5.27 -2.93
N ARG A 46 22.67 5.32 -4.17
CA ARG A 46 23.47 5.51 -5.38
C ARG A 46 24.18 6.87 -5.37
N GLU A 47 23.47 7.94 -4.99
CA GLU A 47 24.07 9.27 -4.88
C GLU A 47 25.13 9.32 -3.77
N LYS A 48 24.94 8.64 -2.66
CA LYS A 48 25.99 8.51 -1.62
C LYS A 48 27.22 7.78 -2.12
N LEU A 49 27.07 6.80 -3.01
CA LEU A 49 28.22 6.16 -3.67
C LEU A 49 28.98 7.16 -4.55
N ASN A 50 28.26 7.94 -5.37
CA ASN A 50 28.86 8.99 -6.21
C ASN A 50 29.61 10.02 -5.34
N GLN A 51 28.98 10.47 -4.26
CA GLN A 51 29.60 11.40 -3.30
C GLN A 51 30.85 10.82 -2.64
N SER A 52 30.85 9.52 -2.28
CA SER A 52 32.02 8.88 -1.69
C SER A 52 33.18 8.73 -2.67
N SER A 53 32.89 8.61 -3.97
CA SER A 53 33.88 8.60 -5.04
C SER A 53 34.46 9.99 -5.27
N ALA A 54 33.64 11.05 -5.17
CA ALA A 54 34.06 12.45 -5.29
C ALA A 54 35.01 12.88 -4.16
N GLY A 55 35.02 12.22 -3.01
CA GLY A 55 35.97 12.46 -1.90
C GLY A 55 37.42 12.18 -2.24
N LYS A 56 37.74 11.58 -3.38
CA LYS A 56 39.07 11.44 -3.97
C LYS A 56 39.50 12.63 -4.81
N GLU A 57 38.59 13.53 -5.08
CA GLU A 57 38.84 14.74 -5.88
C GLU A 57 39.38 15.88 -5.01
N ILE A 58 39.75 16.97 -5.67
CA ILE A 58 40.22 18.17 -5.00
C ILE A 58 39.07 18.87 -4.34
N THR A 59 39.12 19.08 -3.05
CA THR A 59 38.14 19.85 -2.28
C THR A 59 38.61 21.28 -2.04
N GLY A 60 37.81 22.26 -2.50
CA GLY A 60 38.05 23.67 -2.21
C GLY A 60 37.08 24.16 -1.10
N THR A 61 37.61 24.79 -0.08
CA THR A 61 36.80 25.43 0.98
C THR A 61 37.15 26.89 1.10
N LEU A 62 36.14 27.75 1.02
CA LEU A 62 36.28 29.18 1.29
C LEU A 62 35.58 29.50 2.63
N LYS A 63 36.36 30.02 3.57
CA LYS A 63 35.84 30.47 4.88
C LYS A 63 36.06 31.96 5.01
N SER A 64 35.04 32.71 5.41
CA SER A 64 35.11 34.09 5.82
C SER A 64 34.71 34.17 7.28
N SER A 65 35.53 34.78 8.11
CA SER A 65 35.25 34.99 9.51
C SER A 65 35.48 36.45 9.88
N PHE A 66 34.48 36.99 10.59
CA PHE A 66 34.52 38.31 11.21
C PHE A 66 34.50 38.11 12.71
N SER A 67 35.46 38.67 13.41
CA SER A 67 35.56 38.59 14.87
C SER A 67 35.85 39.95 15.43
N GLU A 68 35.01 40.36 16.36
CA GLU A 68 35.18 41.58 17.16
C GLU A 68 35.41 41.16 18.61
N ILE A 69 36.55 41.55 19.15
CA ILE A 69 36.98 41.17 20.50
C ILE A 69 37.01 42.43 21.35
N TYR A 70 36.11 42.51 22.32
CA TYR A 70 36.11 43.53 23.35
C TYR A 70 36.94 43.02 24.52
N SER A 71 38.10 43.64 24.78
CA SER A 71 38.86 43.39 25.99
C SER A 71 39.08 44.68 26.76
N GLY A 72 38.61 44.73 28.01
CA GLY A 72 38.79 45.88 28.87
C GLY A 72 38.88 45.48 30.32
N THR A 73 39.88 46.02 31.04
CA THR A 73 39.98 45.96 32.49
C THR A 73 39.96 47.40 33.02
N SER A 74 38.90 47.77 33.77
CA SER A 74 38.79 48.98 34.56
C SER A 74 39.31 50.28 33.91
N GLY A 75 38.65 50.70 32.80
CA GLY A 75 38.83 52.05 32.25
C GLY A 75 39.57 52.16 30.93
N ASP A 76 40.15 51.09 30.42
CA ASP A 76 40.81 51.02 29.11
C ASP A 76 40.15 49.97 28.25
N TYR A 77 39.38 50.41 27.27
CA TYR A 77 38.68 49.51 26.30
C TYR A 77 39.49 49.45 25.01
N ASN A 78 39.92 48.27 24.67
CA ASN A 78 40.59 48.03 23.43
C ASN A 78 39.71 47.19 22.52
N ASP A 79 39.16 47.79 21.46
CA ASP A 79 38.39 47.12 20.43
C ASP A 79 39.35 46.59 19.36
N SER A 80 39.32 45.29 19.20
CA SER A 80 40.10 44.61 18.16
C SER A 80 39.17 43.99 17.14
N PHE A 81 39.16 44.52 15.92
CA PHE A 81 38.44 43.98 14.79
C PHE A 81 39.35 43.08 13.96
N SER A 82 38.95 41.81 13.76
CA SER A 82 39.70 40.86 12.94
C SER A 82 38.78 40.36 11.82
N ASN A 83 39.22 40.51 10.58
CA ASN A 83 38.57 39.96 9.42
C ASN A 83 39.54 38.99 8.72
N SER A 84 39.12 37.75 8.49
CA SER A 84 39.95 36.78 7.79
C SER A 84 39.17 36.05 6.70
N ILE A 85 39.75 35.93 5.53
CA ILE A 85 39.28 35.12 4.42
C ILE A 85 40.31 34.03 4.18
N THR A 86 39.89 32.78 4.32
CA THR A 86 40.76 31.60 4.13
C THR A 86 40.24 30.75 3.00
N ALA A 87 41.04 30.58 1.95
CA ALA A 87 40.77 29.63 0.86
C ALA A 87 41.67 28.41 1.06
N THR A 88 41.10 27.24 1.21
CA THR A 88 41.83 25.98 1.41
C THR A 88 41.55 25.03 0.27
N LEU A 89 42.57 24.56 -0.42
CA LEU A 89 42.54 23.51 -1.42
C LEU A 89 43.18 22.26 -0.87
N SER A 90 42.44 21.15 -0.79
CA SER A 90 42.95 19.90 -0.26
C SER A 90 42.72 18.73 -1.19
N LYS A 91 43.71 17.85 -1.31
CA LYS A 91 43.62 16.59 -2.05
C LYS A 91 44.17 15.48 -1.21
N LYS A 92 43.37 14.44 -0.98
CA LYS A 92 43.78 13.23 -0.28
C LYS A 92 44.56 12.35 -1.25
N LEU A 93 45.84 12.19 -1.00
CA LEU A 93 46.74 11.40 -1.84
C LEU A 93 46.75 9.91 -1.46
N TYR A 94 46.61 9.62 -0.18
CA TYR A 94 46.59 8.24 0.33
C TYR A 94 45.83 8.16 1.65
N ASP A 95 45.02 7.11 1.83
CA ASP A 95 44.18 6.92 3.00
C ASP A 95 44.19 5.49 3.54
N GLY A 96 45.24 4.72 3.24
CA GLY A 96 45.37 3.34 3.73
C GLY A 96 44.31 2.38 3.17
N GLY A 97 43.60 2.74 2.07
CA GLY A 97 42.58 1.91 1.47
C GLY A 97 41.16 2.13 2.03
N VAL A 98 40.97 3.05 2.97
CA VAL A 98 39.68 3.35 3.60
C VAL A 98 38.63 3.75 2.55
N SER A 99 38.96 4.61 1.57
CA SER A 99 38.05 5.01 0.50
C SER A 99 37.60 3.83 -0.36
N LYS A 100 38.52 2.89 -0.70
CA LYS A 100 38.14 1.69 -1.47
C LYS A 100 37.23 0.76 -0.69
N ALA A 101 37.50 0.58 0.61
CA ALA A 101 36.65 -0.23 1.49
C ALA A 101 35.26 0.40 1.63
N SER A 102 35.18 1.72 1.83
CA SER A 102 33.92 2.45 1.91
C SER A 102 33.10 2.35 0.61
N GLU A 103 33.74 2.49 -0.55
CA GLU A 103 33.11 2.30 -1.84
C GLU A 103 32.53 0.89 -1.99
N LYS A 104 33.30 -0.15 -1.61
CA LYS A 104 32.80 -1.55 -1.65
C LYS A 104 31.60 -1.74 -0.72
N ILE A 105 31.65 -1.20 0.50
CA ILE A 105 30.51 -1.26 1.43
C ILE A 105 29.28 -0.58 0.84
N ASN A 106 29.43 0.60 0.23
CA ASN A 106 28.30 1.32 -0.37
C ASN A 106 27.72 0.55 -1.56
N ARG A 107 28.53 -0.09 -2.41
CA ARG A 107 28.05 -0.97 -3.48
C ARG A 107 27.24 -2.14 -2.93
N LEU A 108 27.75 -2.84 -1.90
CA LEU A 108 27.04 -3.95 -1.25
C LEU A 108 25.72 -3.50 -0.61
N LYS A 109 25.65 -2.28 -0.05
CA LYS A 109 24.40 -1.72 0.47
C LYS A 109 23.39 -1.45 -0.63
N ILE A 110 23.83 -1.00 -1.80
CA ILE A 110 22.95 -0.80 -2.98
C ILE A 110 22.40 -2.15 -3.44
N ASP A 111 23.25 -3.19 -3.53
CA ASP A 111 22.83 -4.53 -3.93
C ASP A 111 21.85 -5.12 -2.90
N GLN A 112 22.15 -5.00 -1.60
CA GLN A 112 21.25 -5.40 -0.53
C GLN A 112 19.89 -4.71 -0.65
N LYS A 113 19.88 -3.39 -0.87
CA LYS A 113 18.63 -2.64 -1.00
C LYS A 113 17.82 -3.07 -2.23
N SER A 114 18.50 -3.37 -3.35
CA SER A 114 17.82 -3.87 -4.55
C SER A 114 17.12 -5.21 -4.30
N LEU A 115 17.73 -6.11 -3.53
CA LEU A 115 17.10 -7.38 -3.12
C LEU A 115 15.95 -7.17 -2.15
N GLN A 116 16.08 -6.22 -1.21
CA GLN A 116 14.98 -5.85 -0.31
C GLN A 116 13.77 -5.29 -1.05
N ILE A 117 13.98 -4.52 -2.13
CA ILE A 117 12.89 -4.02 -2.99
C ILE A 117 12.17 -5.18 -3.67
N LYS A 118 12.89 -6.19 -4.17
CA LYS A 118 12.27 -7.39 -4.76
C LYS A 118 11.43 -8.18 -3.75
N LEU A 119 11.91 -8.32 -2.50
CA LEU A 119 11.12 -8.95 -1.43
C LEU A 119 9.87 -8.14 -1.11
N LEU A 120 10.01 -6.82 -1.00
CA LEU A 120 8.90 -5.92 -0.75
C LEU A 120 7.85 -5.96 -1.88
N GLU A 121 8.30 -6.07 -3.13
CA GLU A 121 7.42 -6.26 -4.29
C GLU A 121 6.58 -7.54 -4.17
N GLN A 122 7.22 -8.66 -3.79
CA GLN A 122 6.52 -9.92 -3.56
C GLN A 122 5.50 -9.81 -2.41
N ASP A 123 5.84 -9.14 -1.32
CA ASP A 123 4.93 -8.91 -0.19
C ASP A 123 3.72 -8.06 -0.60
N VAL A 124 3.94 -7.02 -1.42
CA VAL A 124 2.86 -6.17 -1.95
C VAL A 124 1.96 -6.97 -2.88
N ILE A 125 2.53 -7.78 -3.79
CA ILE A 125 1.77 -8.66 -4.68
C ILE A 125 0.88 -9.62 -3.87
N LEU A 126 1.46 -10.30 -2.88
CA LEU A 126 0.70 -11.22 -2.02
C LEU A 126 -0.43 -10.52 -1.27
N LYS A 127 -0.18 -9.31 -0.78
CA LYS A 127 -1.19 -8.50 -0.09
C LYS A 127 -2.33 -8.11 -1.03
N ILE A 128 -2.04 -7.71 -2.28
CA ILE A 128 -3.05 -7.37 -3.29
C ILE A 128 -3.91 -8.60 -3.61
N ILE A 129 -3.28 -9.76 -3.83
CA ILE A 129 -3.99 -11.01 -4.12
C ILE A 129 -4.95 -11.36 -2.96
N ASN A 130 -4.48 -11.29 -1.72
CA ASN A 130 -5.30 -11.56 -0.55
C ASN A 130 -6.49 -10.60 -0.46
N LEU A 131 -6.28 -9.29 -0.63
CA LEU A 131 -7.35 -8.30 -0.61
C LEU A 131 -8.39 -8.54 -1.71
N HIS A 132 -7.95 -8.86 -2.93
CA HIS A 132 -8.83 -9.21 -4.03
C HIS A 132 -9.71 -10.44 -3.71
N LEU A 133 -9.09 -11.48 -3.14
CA LEU A 133 -9.81 -12.69 -2.71
C LEU A 133 -10.77 -12.43 -1.54
N ASP A 134 -10.39 -11.55 -0.61
CA ASP A 134 -11.22 -11.17 0.53
C ASP A 134 -12.49 -10.41 0.07
N VAL A 135 -12.38 -9.52 -0.92
CA VAL A 135 -13.55 -8.85 -1.52
C VAL A 135 -14.47 -9.87 -2.19
N PHE A 136 -13.91 -10.80 -2.96
CA PHE A 136 -14.71 -11.84 -3.60
C PHE A 136 -15.42 -12.74 -2.57
N LEU A 137 -14.69 -13.20 -1.56
CA LEU A 137 -15.21 -14.05 -0.50
C LEU A 137 -16.30 -13.35 0.33
N SER A 138 -16.07 -12.11 0.75
CA SER A 138 -17.03 -11.33 1.52
C SER A 138 -18.34 -11.10 0.76
N LYS A 139 -18.25 -10.84 -0.57
CA LYS A 139 -19.40 -10.76 -1.45
C LYS A 139 -20.19 -12.08 -1.48
N LYS A 140 -19.51 -13.20 -1.62
CA LYS A 140 -20.16 -14.52 -1.64
C LYS A 140 -20.81 -14.88 -0.30
N ILE A 141 -20.16 -14.54 0.80
CA ILE A 141 -20.73 -14.73 2.14
C ILE A 141 -22.02 -13.90 2.27
N ARG A 142 -22.01 -12.64 1.86
CA ARG A 142 -23.21 -11.80 1.90
C ARG A 142 -24.35 -12.38 1.06
N GLU A 143 -24.09 -12.82 -0.18
CA GLU A 143 -25.08 -13.47 -1.03
C GLU A 143 -25.70 -14.71 -0.34
N LEU A 144 -24.87 -15.54 0.32
CA LEU A 144 -25.34 -16.70 1.09
C LEU A 144 -26.20 -16.31 2.30
N ARG A 145 -25.85 -15.21 3.01
CA ARG A 145 -26.65 -14.70 4.13
C ARG A 145 -27.99 -14.15 3.67
N GLU A 146 -28.07 -13.49 2.51
CA GLU A 146 -29.34 -13.06 1.91
C GLU A 146 -30.26 -14.26 1.61
N GLN A 147 -29.73 -15.31 1.00
CA GLN A 147 -30.49 -16.54 0.76
C GLN A 147 -30.92 -17.23 2.07
N ASN A 148 -30.09 -17.16 3.13
CA ASN A 148 -30.45 -17.73 4.43
C ASN A 148 -31.64 -17.00 5.07
N ILE A 149 -31.72 -15.68 4.92
CA ILE A 149 -32.90 -14.91 5.38
C ILE A 149 -34.18 -15.36 4.66
N ILE A 150 -34.12 -15.58 3.34
CA ILE A 150 -35.29 -16.06 2.58
C ILE A 150 -35.78 -17.38 3.16
N ARG A 151 -34.88 -18.37 3.35
CA ARG A 151 -35.22 -19.67 3.96
C ARG A 151 -35.73 -19.55 5.38
N ALA A 152 -35.13 -18.67 6.19
CA ALA A 152 -35.58 -18.44 7.56
C ALA A 152 -36.99 -17.83 7.63
N LYS A 153 -37.32 -16.91 6.71
CA LYS A 153 -38.68 -16.35 6.58
C LYS A 153 -39.70 -17.42 6.22
N GLU A 154 -39.44 -18.23 5.21
CA GLU A 154 -40.29 -19.34 4.80
C GLU A 154 -40.55 -20.30 5.98
N GLN A 155 -39.53 -20.59 6.79
CA GLN A 155 -39.67 -21.43 7.96
C GLN A 155 -40.55 -20.77 9.03
N VAL A 156 -40.42 -19.47 9.28
CA VAL A 156 -41.27 -18.73 10.20
C VAL A 156 -42.71 -18.75 9.71
N ASP A 157 -42.97 -18.49 8.42
CA ASP A 157 -44.32 -18.49 7.84
C ASP A 157 -44.97 -19.88 7.94
N ALA A 158 -44.24 -20.95 7.63
CA ALA A 158 -44.71 -22.31 7.77
C ALA A 158 -45.04 -22.66 9.24
N ASN A 159 -44.16 -22.28 10.18
CA ASN A 159 -44.39 -22.52 11.60
C ASN A 159 -45.57 -21.68 12.14
N LYS A 160 -45.73 -20.45 11.65
CA LYS A 160 -46.89 -19.62 12.00
C LYS A 160 -48.22 -20.25 11.56
N ALA A 161 -48.28 -20.80 10.36
CA ALA A 161 -49.44 -21.51 9.86
C ALA A 161 -49.76 -22.77 10.71
N ARG A 162 -48.74 -23.55 11.04
CA ARG A 162 -48.89 -24.76 11.91
C ARG A 162 -49.31 -24.39 13.33
N TYR A 163 -48.79 -23.30 13.89
CA TYR A 163 -49.20 -22.81 15.21
C TYR A 163 -50.68 -22.41 15.22
N LEU A 164 -51.13 -21.66 14.20
CA LEU A 164 -52.55 -21.27 14.07
C LEU A 164 -53.44 -22.49 13.92
N ALA A 165 -52.99 -23.56 13.27
CA ALA A 165 -53.70 -24.84 13.17
C ALA A 165 -53.59 -25.72 14.44
N GLY A 166 -52.90 -25.28 15.51
CA GLY A 166 -52.72 -26.02 16.73
C GLY A 166 -51.75 -27.21 16.65
N ALA A 167 -50.98 -27.32 15.54
CA ALA A 167 -50.09 -28.44 15.27
C ALA A 167 -48.72 -28.31 15.97
N ILE A 168 -48.32 -27.11 16.40
CA ILE A 168 -47.08 -26.84 17.14
C ILE A 168 -47.36 -25.89 18.30
N ASN A 169 -46.45 -25.91 19.31
CA ASN A 169 -46.54 -25.00 20.44
C ASN A 169 -45.86 -23.66 20.13
N ARG A 170 -46.11 -22.65 20.98
CA ARG A 170 -45.54 -21.28 20.84
C ARG A 170 -44.03 -21.26 20.90
N THR A 171 -43.39 -22.20 21.60
CA THR A 171 -41.92 -22.26 21.74
C THR A 171 -41.24 -22.48 20.37
N VAL A 172 -41.79 -23.42 19.56
CA VAL A 172 -41.27 -23.71 18.23
C VAL A 172 -41.39 -22.48 17.28
N LEU A 173 -42.51 -21.76 17.38
CA LEU A 173 -42.67 -20.52 16.61
C LEU A 173 -41.65 -19.48 17.07
N ALA A 174 -41.55 -19.22 18.38
CA ALA A 174 -40.61 -18.24 18.94
C ALA A 174 -39.14 -18.59 18.61
N GLU A 175 -38.79 -19.88 18.56
CA GLU A 175 -37.47 -20.34 18.16
C GLU A 175 -37.17 -20.01 16.67
N SER A 176 -38.15 -20.20 15.78
CA SER A 176 -38.00 -19.86 14.37
C SER A 176 -37.87 -18.32 14.15
N GLU A 177 -38.64 -17.51 14.88
CA GLU A 177 -38.54 -16.06 14.88
C GLU A 177 -37.17 -15.59 15.38
N ALA A 178 -36.66 -16.20 16.45
CA ALA A 178 -35.31 -15.93 16.97
C ALA A 178 -34.19 -16.31 15.99
N ARG A 179 -34.38 -17.41 15.22
CA ARG A 179 -33.44 -17.78 14.13
C ARG A 179 -33.46 -16.75 12.99
N LEU A 180 -34.63 -16.26 12.61
CA LEU A 180 -34.76 -15.21 11.61
C LEU A 180 -34.06 -13.92 12.07
N ALA A 181 -34.27 -13.49 13.31
CA ALA A 181 -33.61 -12.32 13.89
C ALA A 181 -32.07 -12.46 13.87
N ARG A 182 -31.54 -13.63 14.20
CA ARG A 182 -30.11 -13.95 14.11
C ARG A 182 -29.61 -13.90 12.65
N ALA A 183 -30.40 -14.39 11.68
CA ALA A 183 -30.04 -14.34 10.27
C ALA A 183 -29.93 -12.88 9.78
N PHE A 184 -30.79 -11.97 10.22
CA PHE A 184 -30.68 -10.54 9.92
C PHE A 184 -29.39 -9.94 10.51
N SER A 185 -29.07 -10.23 11.76
CA SER A 185 -27.81 -9.75 12.39
C SER A 185 -26.60 -10.22 11.63
N GLN A 186 -26.57 -11.49 11.18
CA GLN A 186 -25.48 -12.06 10.39
C GLN A 186 -25.37 -11.43 8.98
N LEU A 187 -26.49 -11.01 8.37
CA LEU A 187 -26.45 -10.29 7.10
C LEU A 187 -25.82 -8.89 7.26
N ILE A 188 -26.22 -8.17 8.33
CA ILE A 188 -25.64 -6.85 8.63
C ILE A 188 -24.14 -6.97 8.84
N GLU A 189 -23.69 -7.95 9.64
CA GLU A 189 -22.28 -8.23 9.87
C GLU A 189 -21.52 -8.53 8.56
N ALA A 190 -22.11 -9.39 7.70
CA ALA A 190 -21.54 -9.71 6.39
C ALA A 190 -21.44 -8.47 5.48
N GLY A 191 -22.44 -7.57 5.55
CA GLY A 191 -22.41 -6.29 4.82
C GLY A 191 -21.26 -5.38 5.28
N VAL A 192 -21.06 -5.25 6.59
CA VAL A 192 -19.93 -4.48 7.16
C VAL A 192 -18.59 -5.09 6.74
N ASN A 193 -18.46 -6.40 6.84
CA ASN A 193 -17.22 -7.09 6.44
C ASN A 193 -16.92 -6.91 4.94
N GLN A 194 -17.95 -6.95 4.10
CA GLN A 194 -17.79 -6.66 2.66
C GLN A 194 -17.31 -5.23 2.42
N THR A 195 -17.90 -4.24 3.09
CA THR A 195 -17.46 -2.84 2.97
C THR A 195 -16.00 -2.70 3.40
N ASN A 196 -15.61 -3.28 4.52
CA ASN A 196 -14.23 -3.24 5.01
C ASN A 196 -13.24 -3.89 4.01
N SER A 197 -13.62 -5.01 3.38
CA SER A 197 -12.79 -5.66 2.36
C SER A 197 -12.62 -4.76 1.12
N ILE A 198 -13.70 -4.12 0.66
CA ILE A 198 -13.67 -3.19 -0.48
C ILE A 198 -12.77 -1.98 -0.17
N GLU A 199 -12.93 -1.36 1.00
CA GLU A 199 -12.09 -0.22 1.41
C GLU A 199 -10.61 -0.62 1.54
N GLY A 200 -10.34 -1.83 2.02
CA GLY A 200 -8.99 -2.40 2.05
C GLY A 200 -8.37 -2.51 0.65
N ASP A 201 -9.12 -3.00 -0.31
CA ASP A 201 -8.70 -3.13 -1.71
C ASP A 201 -8.47 -1.74 -2.34
N ILE A 202 -9.41 -0.82 -2.19
CA ILE A 202 -9.29 0.57 -2.68
C ILE A 202 -8.03 1.25 -2.13
N SER A 203 -7.71 1.04 -0.87
CA SER A 203 -6.55 1.69 -0.23
C SER A 203 -5.22 1.29 -0.86
N LEU A 204 -5.14 0.11 -1.47
CA LEU A 204 -3.91 -0.42 -2.07
C LEU A 204 -3.92 -0.34 -3.60
N VAL A 205 -5.05 -0.67 -4.23
CA VAL A 205 -5.20 -0.66 -5.70
C VAL A 205 -5.51 0.74 -6.23
N GLY A 206 -6.19 1.58 -5.42
CA GLY A 206 -6.49 2.98 -5.73
C GLY A 206 -7.82 3.18 -6.46
N GLU A 207 -8.55 2.12 -6.81
CA GLU A 207 -9.82 2.18 -7.49
C GLU A 207 -10.84 1.23 -6.85
N HIS A 208 -12.13 1.53 -7.02
CA HIS A 208 -13.20 0.65 -6.56
C HIS A 208 -13.19 -0.66 -7.36
N PRO A 209 -13.17 -1.83 -6.70
CA PRO A 209 -13.21 -3.10 -7.39
C PRO A 209 -14.50 -3.21 -8.22
N GLY A 210 -14.34 -3.49 -9.51
CA GLY A 210 -15.44 -3.75 -10.42
C GLY A 210 -16.05 -5.16 -10.21
N MET A 211 -16.41 -5.82 -11.30
CA MET A 211 -16.83 -7.21 -11.25
C MET A 211 -15.59 -8.09 -11.15
N LEU A 212 -15.26 -8.55 -9.92
CA LEU A 212 -14.10 -9.39 -9.66
C LEU A 212 -14.29 -10.78 -10.24
N THR A 213 -13.29 -11.26 -10.98
CA THR A 213 -13.25 -12.62 -11.51
C THR A 213 -12.04 -13.37 -10.93
N ILE A 214 -12.30 -14.61 -10.50
CA ILE A 214 -11.23 -15.53 -10.14
C ILE A 214 -10.86 -16.32 -11.40
N PRO A 215 -9.57 -16.51 -11.70
CA PRO A 215 -9.13 -17.38 -12.78
C PRO A 215 -9.70 -18.78 -12.56
N SER A 216 -10.31 -19.35 -13.61
CA SER A 216 -10.84 -20.72 -13.58
C SER A 216 -9.72 -21.78 -13.54
N GLU A 217 -8.54 -21.41 -13.98
CA GLU A 217 -7.34 -22.22 -13.86
C GLU A 217 -6.60 -21.83 -12.58
N ILE A 218 -6.62 -22.71 -11.60
CA ILE A 218 -5.66 -22.67 -10.51
C ILE A 218 -4.30 -22.89 -11.18
N LEU A 219 -3.42 -21.87 -11.12
CA LEU A 219 -2.03 -22.02 -11.52
C LEU A 219 -1.54 -23.34 -10.96
N ALA A 220 -1.08 -24.24 -11.85
CA ALA A 220 -0.54 -25.52 -11.45
C ALA A 220 0.57 -25.25 -10.44
N LEU A 221 0.26 -25.45 -9.16
CA LEU A 221 1.24 -25.30 -8.09
C LEU A 221 2.41 -26.20 -8.44
N PRO A 222 3.65 -25.71 -8.36
CA PRO A 222 4.82 -26.54 -8.58
C PRO A 222 4.75 -27.72 -7.61
N THR A 223 4.66 -28.93 -8.16
CA THR A 223 4.51 -30.18 -7.40
C THR A 223 5.82 -30.60 -6.72
N ASP A 224 6.92 -29.90 -6.99
CA ASP A 224 8.22 -30.20 -6.41
C ASP A 224 8.96 -28.92 -6.01
N GLU A 225 9.55 -28.93 -4.82
CA GLU A 225 10.33 -27.81 -4.24
C GLU A 225 11.43 -27.28 -5.19
N LYS A 226 11.99 -28.16 -6.04
CA LYS A 226 13.01 -27.82 -7.04
C LYS A 226 12.47 -27.00 -8.21
N THR A 227 11.19 -27.07 -8.52
CA THR A 227 10.54 -26.28 -9.57
C THR A 227 10.02 -24.94 -9.06
N ALA A 228 9.84 -24.79 -7.75
CA ALA A 228 9.40 -23.54 -7.11
C ALA A 228 10.51 -22.48 -6.99
N ILE A 229 11.80 -22.86 -7.09
CA ILE A 229 12.98 -21.99 -6.84
C ILE A 229 13.60 -21.48 -8.17
N LYS A 230 13.01 -21.76 -9.32
CA LYS A 230 13.44 -21.22 -10.61
C LYS A 230 12.66 -19.96 -10.97
#